data_ca0c3533f5e25970898cc45fefbdb8ce
#
_entry.id   ca0c3533f5e25970898cc45fefbdb8ce
#
_cell.length_a   1.000
_cell.length_b   1.000
_cell.length_c   1.000
_cell.angle_alpha   90.00
_cell.angle_beta   90.00
_cell.angle_gamma   90.00
#
_symmetry.space_group_name_H-M   'P 1'
#
loop_
_entity.id
_entity.type
_entity.pdbx_description
1 polymer ?
#
loop_
_entity_poly.entity_id
_entity_poly.type
_entity_poly.pdbx_seq_one_letter_code
_entity_poly.pdbx_strand_id
1 'polypeptide(L)'
;PEIASLIEALETTSDPSPILKKQEGTYTDVYFNYSINQDLRDKKFRTENGYVTTFSQELPLVSDNSELSNAFEITNYRKLSSTSDMVGKVSFFGKTITGLSDDVRISKRLTVPSYKLRGFQRGKVGPVDNNDYVGGNHVSSLNLSATLPTLVQGLDNLVVGVLFDAAYVWGVDYVS
;
A
#
# COMPACT_ATOMS: atom_id res chain seq x y z
N PRO A 1 -30.73 5.44 -36.80
CA PRO A 1 -30.43 6.50 -35.82
C PRO A 1 -30.00 5.92 -34.48
N GLU A 2 -30.55 4.78 -34.04
CA GLU A 2 -30.18 4.17 -32.73
C GLU A 2 -28.76 3.60 -32.66
N ILE A 3 -28.22 3.08 -33.77
CA ILE A 3 -26.85 2.50 -33.79
C ILE A 3 -25.80 3.61 -33.69
N ALA A 4 -26.05 4.77 -34.30
CA ALA A 4 -25.12 5.90 -34.20
C ALA A 4 -25.06 6.48 -32.77
N SER A 5 -26.21 6.54 -32.08
CA SER A 5 -26.23 6.99 -30.66
C SER A 5 -25.65 5.97 -29.71
N LEU A 6 -25.71 4.67 -30.03
CA LEU A 6 -25.03 3.61 -29.26
C LEU A 6 -23.50 3.61 -29.48
N ILE A 7 -23.06 3.92 -30.70
CA ILE A 7 -21.63 4.09 -31.01
C ILE A 7 -21.09 5.34 -30.32
N GLU A 8 -21.82 6.44 -30.34
CA GLU A 8 -21.47 7.67 -29.63
C GLU A 8 -21.50 7.50 -28.11
N ALA A 9 -22.41 6.67 -27.58
CA ALA A 9 -22.42 6.28 -26.15
C ALA A 9 -21.29 5.28 -25.75
N LEU A 10 -20.77 4.49 -26.68
CA LEU A 10 -19.64 3.63 -26.51
C LEU A 10 -18.29 4.37 -26.65
N GLU A 11 -18.28 5.47 -27.42
CA GLU A 11 -17.12 6.36 -27.54
C GLU A 11 -17.00 7.34 -26.36
N THR A 12 -18.00 7.48 -25.51
CA THR A 12 -17.91 8.13 -24.19
C THR A 12 -17.32 7.22 -23.11
N THR A 13 -16.51 6.24 -23.46
CA THR A 13 -15.52 5.71 -22.52
C THR A 13 -14.55 6.85 -22.20
N SER A 14 -14.62 7.33 -21.00
CA SER A 14 -13.82 8.43 -20.45
C SER A 14 -12.45 8.52 -21.10
N ASP A 15 -12.24 9.60 -21.85
CA ASP A 15 -10.92 9.89 -22.44
C ASP A 15 -9.89 9.81 -21.30
N PRO A 16 -8.83 8.97 -21.39
CA PRO A 16 -7.90 8.80 -20.31
C PRO A 16 -7.30 10.13 -19.93
N SER A 17 -7.04 10.33 -18.63
CA SER A 17 -6.46 11.56 -18.11
C SER A 17 -5.34 12.08 -19.03
N PRO A 18 -5.31 13.38 -19.37
CA PRO A 18 -4.25 13.98 -20.19
C PRO A 18 -2.84 13.67 -19.69
N ILE A 19 -2.71 13.47 -18.39
CA ILE A 19 -1.44 13.10 -17.73
C ILE A 19 -1.03 11.67 -18.09
N LEU A 20 -1.97 10.74 -18.19
CA LEU A 20 -1.72 9.37 -18.65
C LEU A 20 -1.24 9.35 -20.10
N LYS A 21 -1.87 10.12 -21.00
CA LYS A 21 -1.46 10.24 -22.40
C LYS A 21 -0.04 10.83 -22.54
N LYS A 22 0.33 11.80 -21.71
CA LYS A 22 1.66 12.45 -21.75
C LYS A 22 2.79 11.48 -21.41
N GLN A 23 2.52 10.40 -20.71
CA GLN A 23 3.52 9.44 -20.23
C GLN A 23 3.52 8.12 -21.02
N GLU A 24 2.86 8.06 -22.17
CA GLU A 24 2.99 6.94 -23.10
C GLU A 24 4.42 6.85 -23.64
N GLY A 25 5.04 5.66 -23.55
CA GLY A 25 6.38 5.44 -24.03
C GLY A 25 6.99 4.12 -23.55
N THR A 26 8.15 3.80 -24.11
CA THR A 26 8.98 2.70 -23.64
C THR A 26 10.12 3.28 -22.81
N TYR A 27 10.25 2.78 -21.59
CA TYR A 27 11.28 3.22 -20.64
C TYR A 27 12.17 2.05 -20.26
N THR A 28 13.45 2.33 -20.11
CA THR A 28 14.43 1.35 -19.63
C THR A 28 14.94 1.80 -18.28
N ASP A 29 14.68 0.99 -17.26
CA ASP A 29 15.06 1.30 -15.89
C ASP A 29 15.79 0.11 -15.26
N VAL A 30 16.93 0.39 -14.64
CA VAL A 30 17.69 -0.56 -13.82
C VAL A 30 17.81 0.02 -12.41
N TYR A 31 17.35 -0.73 -11.43
CA TYR A 31 17.35 -0.33 -10.03
C TYR A 31 18.19 -1.28 -9.19
N PHE A 32 18.80 -0.74 -8.16
CA PHE A 32 19.40 -1.50 -7.07
C PHE A 32 18.48 -1.45 -5.86
N ASN A 33 18.03 -2.63 -5.42
CA ASN A 33 17.14 -2.77 -4.28
C ASN A 33 17.87 -3.43 -3.12
N TYR A 34 17.72 -2.88 -1.92
CA TYR A 34 18.15 -3.54 -0.70
C TYR A 34 17.12 -3.41 0.39
N SER A 35 17.17 -4.33 1.36
CA SER A 35 16.29 -4.33 2.50
C SER A 35 17.06 -4.75 3.76
N ILE A 36 16.81 -4.01 4.84
CA ILE A 36 17.33 -4.31 6.17
C ILE A 36 16.15 -4.73 7.03
N ASN A 37 16.25 -5.92 7.60
CA ASN A 37 15.21 -6.47 8.47
C ASN A 37 15.76 -6.74 9.86
N GLN A 38 15.03 -6.29 10.89
CA GLN A 38 15.30 -6.62 12.28
C GLN A 38 14.08 -7.34 12.86
N ASP A 39 14.25 -8.58 13.27
CA ASP A 39 13.21 -9.42 13.85
C ASP A 39 13.54 -9.77 15.30
N LEU A 40 12.84 -9.14 16.24
CA LEU A 40 12.98 -9.32 17.68
C LEU A 40 11.68 -9.88 18.30
N ARG A 41 10.97 -10.69 17.54
CA ARG A 41 9.78 -11.41 18.03
C ARG A 41 10.21 -12.61 18.87
N ASP A 42 9.43 -12.90 19.91
CA ASP A 42 9.62 -14.08 20.76
C ASP A 42 9.50 -15.39 19.97
N LYS A 43 8.58 -15.44 19.00
CA LYS A 43 8.32 -16.58 18.11
C LYS A 43 7.97 -16.07 16.72
N LYS A 44 8.38 -16.77 15.66
CA LYS A 44 7.99 -16.45 14.27
C LYS A 44 6.55 -16.84 13.97
N PHE A 45 6.06 -17.88 14.63
CA PHE A 45 4.69 -18.33 14.51
C PHE A 45 3.96 -18.15 15.85
N ARG A 46 2.74 -17.63 15.82
CA ARG A 46 1.96 -17.23 17.00
C ARG A 46 2.76 -16.32 17.94
N THR A 47 3.32 -15.26 17.39
CA THR A 47 4.05 -14.22 18.11
C THR A 47 3.18 -13.63 19.21
N GLU A 48 3.69 -13.59 20.43
CA GLU A 48 3.01 -12.98 21.58
C GLU A 48 3.59 -11.61 21.92
N ASN A 49 4.91 -11.47 21.80
CA ASN A 49 5.62 -10.23 22.13
C ASN A 49 6.77 -9.95 21.15
N GLY A 50 7.17 -8.70 21.12
CA GLY A 50 8.29 -8.24 20.32
C GLY A 50 7.86 -7.49 19.07
N TYR A 51 8.81 -7.24 18.20
CA TYR A 51 8.54 -6.49 16.98
C TYR A 51 9.41 -6.95 15.81
N VAL A 52 8.95 -6.63 14.62
CA VAL A 52 9.73 -6.74 13.39
C VAL A 52 9.72 -5.40 12.69
N THR A 53 10.91 -4.98 12.23
CA THR A 53 11.08 -3.74 11.47
C THR A 53 11.77 -4.05 10.17
N THR A 54 11.29 -3.44 9.08
CA THR A 54 11.89 -3.57 7.75
C THR A 54 12.06 -2.18 7.16
N PHE A 55 13.24 -1.89 6.69
CA PHE A 55 13.54 -0.75 5.83
C PHE A 55 13.97 -1.25 4.47
N SER A 56 13.42 -0.69 3.42
CA SER A 56 13.76 -1.03 2.03
C SER A 56 13.99 0.25 1.23
N GLN A 57 14.99 0.22 0.37
CA GLN A 57 15.29 1.33 -0.54
C GLN A 57 15.54 0.80 -1.94
N GLU A 58 15.03 1.52 -2.92
CA GLU A 58 15.22 1.31 -4.34
C GLU A 58 15.94 2.53 -4.92
N LEU A 59 17.15 2.31 -5.43
CA LEU A 59 18.05 3.31 -5.99
C LEU A 59 18.11 3.14 -7.52
N PRO A 60 17.90 4.20 -8.33
CA PRO A 60 18.09 4.12 -9.75
C PRO A 60 19.60 4.01 -10.08
N LEU A 61 19.98 3.02 -10.90
CA LEU A 61 21.33 2.89 -11.43
C LEU A 61 21.42 3.44 -12.85
N VAL A 62 20.50 3.03 -13.71
CA VAL A 62 20.31 3.54 -15.07
C VAL A 62 18.82 3.67 -15.28
N SER A 63 18.35 4.86 -15.58
CA SER A 63 16.92 5.11 -15.74
C SER A 63 16.71 6.32 -16.63
N ASP A 64 15.73 6.23 -17.53
CA ASP A 64 15.31 7.34 -18.38
C ASP A 64 14.59 8.43 -17.53
N ASN A 65 14.00 8.02 -16.42
CA ASN A 65 13.43 8.90 -15.41
C ASN A 65 13.78 8.36 -14.02
N SER A 66 14.77 8.97 -13.38
CA SER A 66 15.33 8.48 -12.12
C SER A 66 14.42 8.78 -10.94
N GLU A 67 13.98 7.73 -10.25
CA GLU A 67 13.16 7.83 -9.03
C GLU A 67 13.82 7.09 -7.87
N LEU A 68 13.77 7.70 -6.69
CA LEU A 68 14.22 7.11 -5.43
C LEU A 68 13.00 6.66 -4.62
N SER A 69 12.96 5.40 -4.22
CA SER A 69 11.89 4.87 -3.38
C SER A 69 12.42 4.39 -2.04
N ASN A 70 11.73 4.77 -0.97
CA ASN A 70 12.02 4.34 0.39
C ASN A 70 10.75 3.75 1.01
N ALA A 71 10.88 2.62 1.69
CA ALA A 71 9.79 2.02 2.44
C ALA A 71 10.25 1.64 3.85
N PHE A 72 9.36 1.87 4.81
CA PHE A 72 9.55 1.50 6.20
C PHE A 72 8.31 0.78 6.71
N GLU A 73 8.51 -0.33 7.38
CA GLU A 73 7.45 -1.06 8.07
C GLU A 73 7.91 -1.48 9.45
N ILE A 74 7.04 -1.28 10.43
CA ILE A 74 7.22 -1.82 11.78
C ILE A 74 5.93 -2.50 12.21
N THR A 75 6.06 -3.69 12.77
CA THR A 75 4.97 -4.42 13.40
C THR A 75 5.36 -4.80 14.80
N ASN A 76 4.58 -4.36 15.77
CA ASN A 76 4.74 -4.67 17.19
C ASN A 76 3.64 -5.62 17.66
N TYR A 77 4.01 -6.58 18.47
CA TYR A 77 3.13 -7.56 19.09
C TYR A 77 3.24 -7.46 20.60
N ARG A 78 2.09 -7.55 21.28
CA ARG A 78 2.06 -7.55 22.74
C ARG A 78 0.93 -8.44 23.24
N LYS A 79 1.28 -9.35 24.14
CA LYS A 79 0.32 -10.12 24.90
C LYS A 79 -0.50 -9.17 25.78
N LEU A 80 -1.81 -9.20 25.64
CA LEU A 80 -2.73 -8.28 26.31
C LEU A 80 -3.27 -8.83 27.63
N SER A 81 -3.20 -10.16 27.82
CA SER A 81 -3.67 -10.84 29.01
C SER A 81 -2.69 -11.92 29.45
N SER A 82 -2.49 -12.07 30.74
CA SER A 82 -1.70 -13.18 31.30
C SER A 82 -2.48 -14.49 31.38
N THR A 83 -3.81 -14.42 31.37
CA THR A 83 -4.72 -15.55 31.59
C THR A 83 -5.37 -16.08 30.30
N SER A 84 -5.21 -15.37 29.19
CA SER A 84 -5.77 -15.74 27.90
C SER A 84 -4.78 -15.47 26.75
N ASP A 85 -4.98 -16.11 25.59
CA ASP A 85 -4.15 -15.97 24.41
C ASP A 85 -4.44 -14.71 23.59
N MET A 86 -4.83 -13.62 24.29
CA MET A 86 -5.07 -12.33 23.66
C MET A 86 -3.77 -11.66 23.27
N VAL A 87 -3.60 -11.37 22.00
CA VAL A 87 -2.44 -10.65 21.46
C VAL A 87 -2.91 -9.42 20.69
N GLY A 88 -2.39 -8.26 21.06
CA GLY A 88 -2.51 -7.04 20.28
C GLY A 88 -1.37 -6.93 19.26
N LYS A 89 -1.71 -6.46 18.07
CA LYS A 89 -0.77 -6.17 17.00
C LYS A 89 -1.00 -4.77 16.47
N VAL A 90 0.07 -3.99 16.38
CA VAL A 90 0.09 -2.66 15.76
C VAL A 90 1.10 -2.71 14.63
N SER A 91 0.69 -2.35 13.43
CA SER A 91 1.59 -2.27 12.28
C SER A 91 1.47 -0.91 11.63
N PHE A 92 2.62 -0.26 11.42
CA PHE A 92 2.74 0.96 10.64
C PHE A 92 3.56 0.66 9.39
N PHE A 93 3.10 1.18 8.26
CA PHE A 93 3.80 1.14 6.99
C PHE A 93 3.81 2.52 6.37
N GLY A 94 4.95 2.91 5.82
CA GLY A 94 5.13 4.12 5.04
C GLY A 94 6.02 3.85 3.83
N LYS A 95 5.65 4.35 2.68
CA LYS A 95 6.48 4.33 1.48
C LYS A 95 6.44 5.68 0.80
N THR A 96 7.59 6.12 0.32
CA THR A 96 7.75 7.35 -0.46
C THR A 96 8.46 7.04 -1.76
N ILE A 97 8.12 7.78 -2.80
CA ILE A 97 8.85 7.80 -4.07
C ILE A 97 9.07 9.27 -4.45
N THR A 98 10.28 9.57 -4.89
CA THR A 98 10.69 10.95 -5.25
C THR A 98 11.37 10.90 -6.61
N GLY A 99 10.91 11.71 -7.54
CA GLY A 99 11.59 11.95 -8.80
C GLY A 99 12.89 12.72 -8.56
N LEU A 100 13.97 12.27 -9.15
CA LEU A 100 15.30 12.91 -9.05
C LEU A 100 15.61 13.79 -10.26
N SER A 101 15.10 13.44 -11.43
CA SER A 101 15.28 14.18 -12.69
C SER A 101 14.00 14.87 -13.15
N ASP A 102 12.88 14.19 -13.04
CA ASP A 102 11.56 14.60 -13.49
C ASP A 102 10.48 14.18 -12.49
N ASP A 103 9.23 14.55 -12.76
CA ASP A 103 8.07 14.12 -11.99
C ASP A 103 7.94 12.59 -11.97
N VAL A 104 7.47 12.05 -10.86
CA VAL A 104 7.23 10.61 -10.74
C VAL A 104 6.20 10.14 -11.75
N ARG A 105 6.57 9.17 -12.58
CA ARG A 105 5.66 8.57 -13.56
C ARG A 105 4.44 7.94 -12.88
N ILE A 106 3.25 8.08 -13.47
CA ILE A 106 2.00 7.51 -12.93
C ILE A 106 2.13 6.01 -12.72
N SER A 107 2.80 5.30 -13.62
CA SER A 107 3.06 3.86 -13.52
C SER A 107 3.89 3.46 -12.29
N LYS A 108 4.65 4.39 -11.73
CA LYS A 108 5.49 4.21 -10.53
C LYS A 108 4.84 4.75 -9.26
N ARG A 109 3.76 5.53 -9.38
CA ARG A 109 3.08 6.10 -8.21
C ARG A 109 2.54 5.02 -7.29
N LEU A 110 2.48 5.37 -6.03
CA LEU A 110 2.13 4.46 -4.95
C LEU A 110 0.62 4.38 -4.78
N THR A 111 0.16 3.20 -4.47
CA THR A 111 -1.20 2.92 -4.03
C THR A 111 -1.15 2.11 -2.75
N VAL A 112 -2.24 2.10 -1.97
CA VAL A 112 -2.32 1.27 -0.76
C VAL A 112 -2.29 -0.21 -1.15
N PRO A 113 -1.35 -1.01 -0.60
CA PRO A 113 -1.39 -2.47 -0.76
C PRO A 113 -2.70 -3.04 -0.18
N SER A 114 -3.34 -3.97 -0.89
CA SER A 114 -4.67 -4.50 -0.52
C SER A 114 -4.72 -5.14 0.88
N TYR A 115 -3.60 -5.73 1.34
CA TYR A 115 -3.50 -6.33 2.67
C TYR A 115 -3.29 -5.30 3.80
N LYS A 116 -3.06 -4.02 3.45
CA LYS A 116 -2.91 -2.90 4.40
C LYS A 116 -4.20 -2.11 4.59
N LEU A 117 -5.20 -2.30 3.73
CA LEU A 117 -6.51 -1.67 3.84
C LEU A 117 -7.58 -2.66 3.36
N ARG A 118 -7.95 -3.56 4.27
CA ARG A 118 -8.90 -4.65 3.99
C ARG A 118 -10.31 -4.11 3.79
N GLY A 119 -11.05 -4.71 2.86
CA GLY A 119 -12.43 -4.30 2.56
C GLY A 119 -12.54 -3.15 1.53
N PHE A 120 -11.42 -2.59 1.08
CA PHE A 120 -11.39 -1.55 0.05
C PHE A 120 -10.88 -2.09 -1.29
N GLN A 121 -11.41 -1.54 -2.37
CA GLN A 121 -10.94 -1.88 -3.71
C GLN A 121 -9.53 -1.32 -3.92
N ARG A 122 -8.63 -2.16 -4.44
CA ARG A 122 -7.25 -1.76 -4.75
C ARG A 122 -7.23 -0.57 -5.71
N GLY A 123 -6.34 0.39 -5.44
CA GLY A 123 -6.14 1.56 -6.29
C GLY A 123 -7.23 2.62 -6.21
N LYS A 124 -8.26 2.44 -5.37
CA LYS A 124 -9.36 3.38 -5.21
C LYS A 124 -9.24 4.25 -3.96
N VAL A 125 -8.00 4.55 -3.55
CA VAL A 125 -7.68 5.44 -2.43
C VAL A 125 -6.54 6.35 -2.86
N GLY A 126 -6.72 7.66 -2.71
CA GLY A 126 -5.70 8.66 -3.00
C GLY A 126 -6.15 9.71 -4.01
N PRO A 127 -5.20 10.45 -4.57
CA PRO A 127 -5.47 11.49 -5.55
C PRO A 127 -6.21 11.00 -6.80
N VAL A 128 -7.11 11.84 -7.28
CA VAL A 128 -7.95 11.58 -8.46
C VAL A 128 -7.70 12.68 -9.49
N ASP A 129 -7.53 12.31 -10.74
CA ASP A 129 -7.47 13.21 -11.88
C ASP A 129 -8.47 12.74 -12.94
N ASN A 130 -9.38 13.62 -13.37
CA ASN A 130 -10.42 13.33 -14.35
C ASN A 130 -11.16 11.99 -14.10
N ASN A 131 -11.61 11.76 -12.85
CA ASN A 131 -12.24 10.53 -12.33
C ASN A 131 -11.34 9.28 -12.27
N ASP A 132 -10.07 9.37 -12.67
CA ASP A 132 -9.11 8.29 -12.55
C ASP A 132 -8.25 8.43 -11.28
N TYR A 133 -8.09 7.34 -10.55
CA TYR A 133 -7.17 7.29 -9.42
C TYR A 133 -5.73 7.18 -9.95
N VAL A 134 -4.94 8.20 -9.71
CA VAL A 134 -3.59 8.32 -10.28
C VAL A 134 -2.49 7.90 -9.31
N GLY A 135 -2.85 7.48 -8.09
CA GLY A 135 -1.88 7.19 -7.04
C GLY A 135 -1.21 8.45 -6.50
N GLY A 136 -0.21 8.27 -5.66
CA GLY A 136 0.53 9.39 -5.06
C GLY A 136 2.01 9.07 -4.87
N ASN A 137 2.77 10.07 -4.49
CA ASN A 137 4.20 9.92 -4.21
C ASN A 137 4.47 9.37 -2.81
N HIS A 138 3.45 9.39 -1.96
CA HIS A 138 3.54 8.93 -0.58
C HIS A 138 2.34 8.06 -0.24
N VAL A 139 2.57 7.01 0.53
CA VAL A 139 1.53 6.16 1.09
C VAL A 139 1.87 5.82 2.54
N SER A 140 0.87 5.84 3.40
CA SER A 140 1.00 5.33 4.76
C SER A 140 -0.20 4.48 5.15
N SER A 141 0.02 3.52 6.04
CA SER A 141 -1.08 2.77 6.67
C SER A 141 -0.80 2.47 8.14
N LEU A 142 -1.88 2.42 8.90
CA LEU A 142 -1.90 1.97 10.27
C LEU A 142 -2.88 0.81 10.38
N ASN A 143 -2.40 -0.32 10.86
CA ASN A 143 -3.21 -1.51 11.05
C ASN A 143 -3.18 -1.92 12.53
N LEU A 144 -4.33 -1.98 13.15
CA LEU A 144 -4.51 -2.45 14.51
C LEU A 144 -5.27 -3.77 14.46
N SER A 145 -4.87 -4.73 15.27
CA SER A 145 -5.66 -5.94 15.45
C SER A 145 -5.45 -6.53 16.84
N ALA A 146 -6.45 -7.23 17.33
CA ALA A 146 -6.36 -7.99 18.56
C ALA A 146 -7.06 -9.33 18.38
N THR A 147 -6.39 -10.41 18.79
CA THR A 147 -7.03 -11.72 18.93
C THR A 147 -7.90 -11.72 20.18
N LEU A 148 -9.08 -12.28 20.08
CA LEU A 148 -9.98 -12.48 21.21
C LEU A 148 -9.69 -13.86 21.85
N PRO A 149 -10.01 -14.02 23.14
CA PRO A 149 -9.90 -15.33 23.77
C PRO A 149 -10.84 -16.34 23.08
N THR A 150 -10.53 -17.60 23.19
CA THR A 150 -11.40 -18.67 22.67
C THR A 150 -12.81 -18.54 23.25
N LEU A 151 -13.76 -18.20 22.39
CA LEU A 151 -15.14 -17.92 22.79
C LEU A 151 -15.99 -19.19 22.98
N VAL A 152 -15.57 -20.29 22.38
CA VAL A 152 -16.33 -21.55 22.38
C VAL A 152 -15.41 -22.69 22.82
N GLN A 153 -15.75 -23.34 23.91
CA GLN A 153 -15.05 -24.54 24.40
C GLN A 153 -15.10 -25.65 23.36
N GLY A 154 -13.97 -26.30 23.10
CA GLY A 154 -13.85 -27.38 22.11
C GLY A 154 -13.55 -26.95 20.67
N LEU A 155 -13.42 -25.64 20.40
CA LEU A 155 -12.98 -25.09 19.12
C LEU A 155 -11.60 -24.39 19.23
N ASP A 156 -10.62 -25.07 19.78
CA ASP A 156 -9.28 -24.53 20.04
C ASP A 156 -8.52 -24.09 18.78
N ASN A 157 -9.01 -24.51 17.61
CA ASN A 157 -8.45 -24.08 16.31
C ASN A 157 -9.12 -22.83 15.73
N LEU A 158 -10.19 -22.31 16.37
CA LEU A 158 -10.88 -21.12 15.93
C LEU A 158 -10.27 -19.88 16.60
N VAL A 159 -9.58 -19.05 15.82
CA VAL A 159 -9.07 -17.75 16.28
C VAL A 159 -9.98 -16.66 15.76
N VAL A 160 -10.62 -15.94 16.66
CA VAL A 160 -11.43 -14.75 16.37
C VAL A 160 -10.62 -13.51 16.73
N GLY A 161 -10.79 -12.45 15.99
CA GLY A 161 -10.11 -11.18 16.26
C GLY A 161 -10.89 -10.00 15.73
N VAL A 162 -10.53 -8.83 16.23
CA VAL A 162 -10.97 -7.53 15.74
C VAL A 162 -9.83 -6.85 15.02
N LEU A 163 -10.17 -6.04 14.03
CA LEU A 163 -9.18 -5.29 13.27
C LEU A 163 -9.69 -3.88 12.94
N PHE A 164 -8.74 -2.96 12.79
CA PHE A 164 -8.95 -1.62 12.29
C PHE A 164 -7.82 -1.28 11.33
N ASP A 165 -8.16 -0.87 10.12
CA ASP A 165 -7.21 -0.44 9.10
C ASP A 165 -7.49 1.00 8.72
N ALA A 166 -6.43 1.81 8.65
CA ALA A 166 -6.46 3.15 8.10
C ALA A 166 -5.28 3.34 7.14
N ALA A 167 -5.52 4.02 6.04
CA ALA A 167 -4.47 4.32 5.07
C ALA A 167 -4.71 5.65 4.38
N TYR A 168 -3.62 6.26 3.91
CA TYR A 168 -3.64 7.51 3.18
C TYR A 168 -2.60 7.51 2.07
N VAL A 169 -2.96 8.06 0.91
CA VAL A 169 -2.10 8.25 -0.26
C VAL A 169 -2.14 9.71 -0.63
N TRP A 170 -0.97 10.33 -0.82
CA TRP A 170 -0.89 11.76 -1.12
C TRP A 170 0.37 12.09 -1.92
N GLY A 171 0.47 13.35 -2.30
CA GLY A 171 1.58 13.90 -3.08
C GLY A 171 1.41 13.60 -4.56
N VAL A 172 1.25 14.65 -5.32
CA VAL A 172 1.28 14.65 -6.78
C VAL A 172 2.18 15.79 -7.22
N ASP A 173 2.90 15.60 -8.30
CA ASP A 173 3.89 16.58 -8.78
C ASP A 173 3.25 17.66 -9.68
N TYR A 174 1.94 17.59 -9.88
CA TYR A 174 1.20 18.56 -10.69
C TYR A 174 0.12 19.26 -9.86
N VAL A 175 -0.25 20.46 -10.29
CA VAL A 175 -1.37 21.22 -9.74
C VAL A 175 -2.64 20.74 -10.45
N SER A 176 -3.55 20.13 -9.70
CA SER A 176 -4.89 19.73 -10.17
C SER A 176 -5.85 20.91 -10.17
#